data_51fa446c66134b36dd7f7a9436630afe
#
_entry.id   51fa446c66134b36dd7f7a9436630afe
#
_cell.length_a   1.000
_cell.length_b   1.000
_cell.length_c   1.000
_cell.angle_alpha   90.00
_cell.angle_beta   90.00
_cell.angle_gamma   90.00
#
_symmetry.space_group_name_H-M   'P 1'
#
loop_
_entity.id
_entity.type
_entity.pdbx_description
1 polymer ?
#
loop_
_entity_poly.entity_id
_entity_poly.type
_entity_poly.pdbx_seq_one_letter_code
_entity_poly.pdbx_strand_id
1 'polypeptide(L)'
;MAKTVRTSGAYTLQPTTEVVTLKNGLLFTPVAFANLPSTPAMGMVAFLTTDGAGSTKNKLCYYETANNRWNYVDDNSAVATS
;
A
#
# COMPACT_ATOMS: atom_id res chain seq x y z
N MET A 1 -7.75 -19.42 -15.26
CA MET A 1 -6.74 -19.91 -14.31
C MET A 1 -5.79 -18.78 -13.93
N ALA A 2 -5.57 -18.60 -12.65
CA ALA A 2 -4.68 -17.54 -12.16
C ALA A 2 -3.22 -17.90 -12.41
N LYS A 3 -2.41 -16.88 -12.69
CA LYS A 3 -0.97 -17.03 -12.79
C LYS A 3 -0.31 -16.22 -11.68
N THR A 4 0.69 -16.80 -11.06
CA THR A 4 1.40 -16.19 -9.94
C THR A 4 2.84 -15.94 -10.34
N VAL A 5 3.29 -14.70 -10.14
CA VAL A 5 4.71 -14.34 -10.25
C VAL A 5 5.28 -14.22 -8.86
N ARG A 6 6.35 -14.97 -8.56
CA ARG A 6 7.02 -14.93 -7.28
C ARG A 6 8.49 -14.60 -7.47
N THR A 7 8.99 -13.69 -6.66
CA THR A 7 10.40 -13.33 -6.69
C THR A 7 10.94 -13.32 -5.26
N SER A 8 12.24 -13.50 -5.12
CA SER A 8 12.89 -13.43 -3.80
C SER A 8 13.15 -11.98 -3.37
N GLY A 9 12.99 -11.03 -4.27
CA GLY A 9 13.16 -9.61 -4.00
C GLY A 9 12.04 -8.82 -4.63
N ALA A 10 12.29 -7.56 -4.94
CA ALA A 10 11.30 -6.70 -5.56
C ALA A 10 10.97 -7.18 -6.98
N TYR A 11 9.72 -7.00 -7.38
CA TYR A 11 9.28 -7.21 -8.74
C TYR A 11 9.01 -5.84 -9.36
N THR A 12 9.85 -5.43 -10.32
CA THR A 12 9.76 -4.10 -10.92
C THR A 12 9.15 -4.18 -12.31
N LEU A 13 8.12 -3.39 -12.56
CA LEU A 13 7.53 -3.18 -13.87
C LEU A 13 8.00 -1.83 -14.38
N GLN A 14 8.83 -1.84 -15.44
CA GLN A 14 9.47 -0.61 -15.89
C GLN A 14 9.44 -0.49 -17.42
N PRO A 15 8.32 -0.01 -17.99
CA PRO A 15 8.28 0.29 -19.41
C PRO A 15 9.29 1.40 -19.75
N THR A 16 9.85 1.37 -20.95
CA THR A 16 10.88 2.34 -21.33
C THR A 16 10.32 3.72 -21.67
N THR A 17 9.11 3.78 -22.23
CA THR A 17 8.57 5.06 -22.74
C THR A 17 7.14 5.34 -22.32
N GLU A 18 6.44 4.37 -21.76
CA GLU A 18 5.01 4.50 -21.46
C GLU A 18 4.76 4.14 -20.00
N VAL A 19 3.49 4.08 -19.62
CA VAL A 19 3.07 3.71 -18.27
C VAL A 19 2.65 2.24 -18.21
N VAL A 20 2.56 1.69 -17.02
CA VAL A 20 1.96 0.37 -16.80
C VAL A 20 0.44 0.54 -16.80
N THR A 21 -0.25 -0.20 -17.67
CA THR A 21 -1.70 -0.16 -17.76
C THR A 21 -2.29 -1.40 -17.09
N LEU A 22 -3.20 -1.19 -16.14
CA LEU A 22 -3.93 -2.26 -15.47
C LEU A 22 -5.38 -2.23 -15.97
N LYS A 23 -5.75 -3.19 -16.81
CA LYS A 23 -6.97 -3.11 -17.59
C LYS A 23 -8.24 -3.20 -16.77
N ASN A 24 -8.31 -4.15 -15.85
CA ASN A 24 -9.54 -4.39 -15.07
C ASN A 24 -9.37 -4.05 -13.59
N GLY A 25 -8.36 -3.27 -13.27
CA GLY A 25 -8.09 -2.86 -11.89
C GLY A 25 -6.94 -3.63 -11.26
N LEU A 26 -6.63 -3.24 -10.05
CA LEU A 26 -5.55 -3.84 -9.27
C LEU A 26 -6.12 -4.24 -7.92
N LEU A 27 -5.91 -5.52 -7.56
CA LEU A 27 -6.38 -6.02 -6.27
C LEU A 27 -5.23 -6.00 -5.27
N PHE A 28 -5.35 -5.14 -4.25
CA PHE A 28 -4.43 -5.16 -3.12
C PHE A 28 -4.89 -6.21 -2.12
N THR A 29 -3.94 -6.81 -1.42
CA THR A 29 -4.26 -7.67 -0.28
C THR A 29 -4.59 -6.77 0.91
N PRO A 30 -5.83 -6.78 1.45
CA PRO A 30 -6.16 -5.94 2.60
C PRO A 30 -5.40 -6.40 3.84
N VAL A 31 -4.87 -5.45 4.62
CA VAL A 31 -4.11 -5.75 5.84
C VAL A 31 -4.52 -4.82 6.97
N ALA A 32 -4.39 -5.32 8.20
CA ALA A 32 -4.52 -4.49 9.39
C ALA A 32 -3.21 -3.73 9.64
N PHE A 33 -3.25 -2.71 10.47
CA PHE A 33 -2.09 -1.84 10.74
C PHE A 33 -0.85 -2.64 11.13
N ALA A 34 -1.00 -3.64 11.99
CA ALA A 34 0.13 -4.44 12.47
C ALA A 34 0.82 -5.23 11.36
N ASN A 35 0.15 -5.45 10.24
CA ASN A 35 0.68 -6.22 9.12
C ASN A 35 1.13 -5.35 7.94
N LEU A 36 1.17 -4.04 8.11
CA LEU A 36 1.78 -3.16 7.13
C LEU A 36 3.28 -3.43 7.06
N PRO A 37 3.93 -3.15 5.92
CA PRO A 37 5.38 -3.35 5.82
C PRO A 37 6.13 -2.66 6.95
N SER A 38 7.09 -3.36 7.56
CA SER A 38 7.83 -2.85 8.72
C SER A 38 8.90 -1.83 8.36
N THR A 39 9.40 -1.88 7.12
CA THR A 39 10.38 -0.92 6.62
C THR A 39 9.87 -0.35 5.30
N PRO A 40 8.82 0.48 5.35
CA PRO A 40 8.22 0.97 4.12
C PRO A 40 9.08 2.06 3.46
N ALA A 41 8.95 2.18 2.15
CA ALA A 41 9.62 3.22 1.38
C ALA A 41 8.63 4.32 0.99
N MET A 42 9.13 5.50 0.73
CA MET A 42 8.33 6.63 0.24
C MET A 42 7.50 6.22 -0.97
N GLY A 43 6.21 6.48 -0.93
CA GLY A 43 5.31 6.19 -2.04
C GLY A 43 4.73 4.78 -2.05
N MET A 44 5.07 3.95 -1.08
CA MET A 44 4.47 2.63 -0.97
C MET A 44 2.99 2.76 -0.64
N VAL A 45 2.13 1.95 -1.29
CA VAL A 45 0.68 2.01 -1.13
C VAL A 45 0.18 0.66 -0.62
N ALA A 46 -0.77 0.70 0.31
CA ALA A 46 -1.40 -0.50 0.86
C ALA A 46 -2.89 -0.25 1.10
N PHE A 47 -3.69 -1.33 1.16
CA PHE A 47 -5.10 -1.22 1.54
C PHE A 47 -5.25 -1.59 3.01
N LEU A 48 -5.63 -0.62 3.82
CA LEU A 48 -5.72 -0.78 5.28
C LEU A 48 -7.14 -1.13 5.69
N THR A 49 -7.30 -2.23 6.44
CA THR A 49 -8.61 -2.61 6.98
C THR A 49 -8.89 -1.92 8.31
N THR A 50 -7.91 -1.94 9.23
CA THR A 50 -8.08 -1.48 10.62
C THR A 50 -6.82 -0.69 10.99
N ASP A 51 -7.01 0.47 11.62
CA ASP A 51 -5.87 1.29 12.05
C ASP A 51 -5.26 0.77 13.37
N GLY A 52 -4.21 1.45 13.85
CA GLY A 52 -3.54 1.04 15.07
C GLY A 52 -4.38 1.19 16.33
N ALA A 53 -5.44 1.99 16.28
CA ALA A 53 -6.37 2.18 17.39
C ALA A 53 -7.49 1.13 17.39
N GLY A 54 -7.57 0.28 16.35
CA GLY A 54 -8.58 -0.75 16.25
C GLY A 54 -9.84 -0.34 15.51
N SER A 55 -9.84 0.83 14.88
CA SER A 55 -11.00 1.30 14.12
C SER A 55 -10.97 0.75 12.69
N THR A 56 -12.13 0.32 12.21
CA THR A 56 -12.27 -0.15 10.82
C THR A 56 -12.21 1.05 9.86
N LYS A 57 -11.34 0.96 8.86
CA LYS A 57 -11.14 2.04 7.89
C LYS A 57 -11.46 1.63 6.46
N ASN A 58 -10.90 0.51 5.98
CA ASN A 58 -11.09 0.02 4.61
C ASN A 58 -10.74 1.09 3.58
N LYS A 59 -9.52 1.60 3.65
CA LYS A 59 -9.05 2.69 2.80
C LYS A 59 -7.64 2.41 2.29
N LEU A 60 -7.32 2.99 1.13
CA LEU A 60 -5.94 3.03 0.66
C LEU A 60 -5.14 4.01 1.52
N CYS A 61 -3.90 3.65 1.80
CA CYS A 61 -2.96 4.52 2.48
C CYS A 61 -1.62 4.48 1.76
N TYR A 62 -0.82 5.51 1.99
CA TYR A 62 0.51 5.61 1.40
C TYR A 62 1.52 6.01 2.48
N TYR A 63 2.77 5.58 2.28
CA TYR A 63 3.83 5.92 3.23
C TYR A 63 4.56 7.18 2.78
N GLU A 64 4.80 8.10 3.71
CA GLU A 64 5.60 9.28 3.43
C GLU A 64 6.73 9.41 4.46
N THR A 65 7.93 9.79 3.98
CA THR A 65 9.12 9.82 4.82
C THR A 65 9.33 11.14 5.55
N ALA A 66 8.64 12.22 5.14
CA ALA A 66 8.77 13.51 5.82
C ALA A 66 8.40 13.41 7.30
N ASN A 67 7.36 12.63 7.61
CA ASN A 67 6.90 12.40 8.99
C ASN A 67 7.02 10.94 9.39
N ASN A 68 7.57 10.08 8.53
CA ASN A 68 7.75 8.64 8.77
C ASN A 68 6.43 7.99 9.20
N ARG A 69 5.39 8.20 8.40
CA ARG A 69 4.06 7.68 8.76
C ARG A 69 3.26 7.31 7.52
N TRP A 70 2.22 6.50 7.74
CA TRP A 70 1.22 6.19 6.75
C TRP A 70 0.13 7.25 6.78
N ASN A 71 -0.32 7.70 5.62
CA ASN A 71 -1.41 8.66 5.48
C ASN A 71 -2.50 8.06 4.61
N TYR A 72 -3.76 8.45 4.85
CA TYR A 72 -4.85 8.05 3.97
C TYR A 72 -4.78 8.80 2.65
N VAL A 73 -5.07 8.10 1.56
CA VAL A 73 -5.03 8.71 0.22
C VAL A 73 -6.14 9.75 0.05
N ASP A 74 -7.30 9.53 0.67
CA ASP A 74 -8.47 10.39 0.44
C ASP A 74 -8.32 11.80 1.02
N ASP A 75 -7.74 11.96 2.20
CA ASP A 75 -7.67 13.27 2.86
C ASP A 75 -6.28 13.63 3.39
N ASN A 76 -5.30 12.77 3.17
CA ASN A 76 -3.91 12.94 3.64
C ASN A 76 -3.76 12.97 5.15
N SER A 77 -4.77 12.53 5.90
CA SER A 77 -4.65 12.46 7.36
C SER A 77 -3.82 11.25 7.77
N ALA A 78 -3.18 11.35 8.93
CA ALA A 78 -2.34 10.27 9.44
C ALA A 78 -3.17 9.07 9.86
N VAL A 79 -2.64 7.86 9.55
CA VAL A 79 -3.21 6.62 10.07
C VAL A 79 -2.87 6.53 11.57
N ALA A 80 -3.86 6.27 12.41
CA ALA A 80 -3.64 6.14 13.85
C ALA A 80 -2.74 4.94 14.14
N THR A 81 -1.76 5.12 15.02
CA THR A 81 -0.80 4.08 15.39
C THR A 81 -1.14 3.38 16.69
N SER A 82 -2.02 3.98 17.49
CA SER A 82 -2.46 3.39 18.77
C SER A 82 -3.72 4.08 19.29
#